data_16efeaef757c28c4e3124243c15092a1
#
_entry.id   16efeaef757c28c4e3124243c15092a1
#
_cell.length_a   1.000
_cell.length_b   1.000
_cell.length_c   1.000
_cell.angle_alpha   90.00
_cell.angle_beta   90.00
_cell.angle_gamma   90.00
#
_symmetry.space_group_name_H-M   'P 1'
#
loop_
_entity.id
_entity.type
_entity.pdbx_description
1 polymer ?
#
loop_
_entity_poly.entity_id
_entity_poly.type
_entity_poly.pdbx_seq_one_letter_code
_entity_poly.pdbx_strand_id
1 'polypeptide(L)'
;MDFTYPLFATRRHMMAKTLFILNDPPYGTERSYNGLRLAGALAKRDGEEVRVFLLGDAATCAKRGQKTPNGYYNLERMLKGLASRRVAIGTCGSCMDARGLADEDLLPGVHRSSMEELTDWTLAADKVIVF
;
A
#
# COMPACT_ATOMS: atom_id res chain seq x y z
N MET A 1 2.12 32.14 25.32
CA MET A 1 1.54 31.86 23.99
C MET A 1 1.27 30.38 23.87
N ASP A 2 0.04 30.04 23.61
CA ASP A 2 -0.35 28.64 23.52
C ASP A 2 -0.25 28.14 22.08
N PHE A 3 0.83 27.46 21.78
CA PHE A 3 1.02 26.84 20.48
C PHE A 3 0.38 25.46 20.37
N THR A 4 -0.02 24.89 21.49
CA THR A 4 -0.52 23.51 21.54
C THR A 4 -1.91 23.40 20.93
N TYR A 5 -2.78 24.32 21.27
CA TYR A 5 -4.18 24.29 20.82
C TYR A 5 -4.33 24.37 19.30
N PRO A 6 -3.72 25.36 18.62
CA PRO A 6 -3.82 25.40 17.16
C PRO A 6 -3.23 24.18 16.47
N LEU A 7 -2.15 23.63 16.99
CA LEU A 7 -1.52 22.42 16.43
C LEU A 7 -2.44 21.21 16.55
N PHE A 8 -3.08 21.03 17.70
CA PHE A 8 -4.02 19.93 17.90
C PHE A 8 -5.25 20.09 17.02
N ALA A 9 -5.82 21.28 16.94
CA ALA A 9 -6.97 21.56 16.09
C ALA A 9 -6.64 21.26 14.62
N THR A 10 -5.46 21.70 14.16
CA THR A 10 -5.00 21.45 12.79
C THR A 10 -4.84 19.95 12.52
N ARG A 11 -4.21 19.21 13.46
CA ARG A 11 -4.05 17.77 13.30
C ARG A 11 -5.36 17.02 13.22
N ARG A 12 -6.39 17.44 13.94
CA ARG A 12 -7.71 16.81 13.88
C ARG A 12 -8.35 16.93 12.49
N HIS A 13 -8.07 18.02 11.79
CA HIS A 13 -8.65 18.30 10.49
C HIS A 13 -7.74 17.91 9.32
N MET A 14 -6.49 17.55 9.60
CA MET A 14 -5.54 17.12 8.57
C MET A 14 -5.34 15.62 8.63
N MET A 15 -5.38 15.00 7.46
CA MET A 15 -5.03 13.58 7.34
C MET A 15 -3.51 13.42 7.47
N ALA A 16 -3.09 12.58 8.40
CA ALA A 16 -1.71 12.13 8.44
C ALA A 16 -1.52 11.08 7.34
N LYS A 17 -0.48 11.25 6.53
CA LYS A 17 -0.26 10.40 5.35
C LYS A 17 0.90 9.45 5.61
N THR A 18 0.64 8.17 5.48
CA THR A 18 1.66 7.12 5.60
C THR A 18 1.76 6.37 4.28
N LEU A 19 2.98 6.28 3.76
CA LEU A 19 3.30 5.51 2.57
C LEU A 19 4.01 4.23 2.97
N PHE A 20 3.46 3.10 2.52
CA PHE A 20 4.11 1.80 2.64
C PHE A 20 4.74 1.42 1.32
N ILE A 21 6.02 1.04 1.36
CA ILE A 21 6.73 0.51 0.19
C ILE A 21 7.05 -0.95 0.48
N LEU A 22 6.51 -1.86 -0.33
CA LEU A 22 6.75 -3.29 -0.20
C LEU A 22 7.67 -3.76 -1.32
N ASN A 23 8.61 -4.63 -0.97
CA ASN A 23 9.62 -5.14 -1.91
C ASN A 23 9.52 -6.63 -2.17
N ASP A 24 8.91 -7.39 -1.26
CA ASP A 24 8.92 -8.84 -1.32
C ASP A 24 7.69 -9.40 -2.03
N PRO A 25 7.81 -10.61 -2.63
CA PRO A 25 6.69 -11.28 -3.25
C PRO A 25 5.63 -11.65 -2.21
N PRO A 26 4.43 -12.07 -2.66
CA PRO A 26 3.34 -12.34 -1.73
C PRO A 26 3.57 -13.53 -0.82
N TYR A 27 4.37 -14.49 -1.26
CA TYR A 27 4.60 -15.73 -0.54
C TYR A 27 6.08 -16.08 -0.56
N GLY A 28 6.54 -16.88 0.41
CA GLY A 28 7.93 -17.23 0.59
C GLY A 28 8.67 -16.39 1.62
N THR A 29 8.15 -15.21 1.91
CA THR A 29 8.55 -14.36 3.03
C THR A 29 7.29 -13.78 3.65
N GLU A 30 7.39 -13.23 4.86
CA GLU A 30 6.23 -12.63 5.52
C GLU A 30 6.26 -11.11 5.53
N ARG A 31 7.24 -10.48 4.87
CA ARG A 31 7.38 -9.02 4.92
C ARG A 31 6.20 -8.30 4.30
N SER A 32 5.81 -8.66 3.08
CA SER A 32 4.67 -8.03 2.44
C SER A 32 3.38 -8.31 3.19
N TYR A 33 3.20 -9.53 3.68
CA TYR A 33 2.08 -9.88 4.52
C TYR A 33 1.99 -8.97 5.76
N ASN A 34 3.10 -8.82 6.48
CA ASN A 34 3.13 -7.99 7.68
C ASN A 34 3.00 -6.50 7.35
N GLY A 35 3.57 -6.06 6.25
CA GLY A 35 3.39 -4.69 5.77
C GLY A 35 1.91 -4.37 5.53
N LEU A 36 1.19 -5.28 4.88
CA LEU A 36 -0.25 -5.09 4.62
C LEU A 36 -1.07 -5.18 5.91
N ARG A 37 -0.66 -5.98 6.88
CA ARG A 37 -1.32 -6.01 8.19
C ARG A 37 -1.22 -4.65 8.87
N LEU A 38 -0.04 -4.05 8.88
CA LEU A 38 0.14 -2.73 9.49
C LEU A 38 -0.62 -1.66 8.71
N ALA A 39 -0.55 -1.70 7.38
CA ALA A 39 -1.29 -0.76 6.53
C ALA A 39 -2.80 -0.85 6.81
N GLY A 40 -3.34 -2.05 6.93
CA GLY A 40 -4.75 -2.27 7.26
C GLY A 40 -5.13 -1.76 8.63
N ALA A 41 -4.28 -1.96 9.62
CA ALA A 41 -4.52 -1.45 10.97
C ALA A 41 -4.51 0.08 11.00
N LEU A 42 -3.57 0.72 10.30
CA LEU A 42 -3.52 2.18 10.18
C LEU A 42 -4.73 2.72 9.43
N ALA A 43 -5.13 2.08 8.35
CA ALA A 43 -6.26 2.54 7.52
C ALA A 43 -7.58 2.57 8.29
N LYS A 44 -7.68 1.85 9.41
CA LYS A 44 -8.87 1.86 10.28
C LYS A 44 -8.89 3.00 11.27
N ARG A 45 -7.79 3.73 11.41
CA ARG A 45 -7.70 4.82 12.39
C ARG A 45 -8.17 6.12 11.77
N ASP A 46 -8.93 6.88 12.54
CA ASP A 46 -9.40 8.20 12.11
C ASP A 46 -8.22 9.14 11.88
N GLY A 47 -8.31 9.93 10.82
CA GLY A 47 -7.28 10.90 10.49
C GLY A 47 -6.05 10.31 9.79
N GLU A 48 -6.07 9.03 9.45
CA GLU A 48 -4.96 8.38 8.74
C GLU A 48 -5.30 8.13 7.28
N GLU A 49 -4.42 8.57 6.39
CA GLU A 49 -4.49 8.27 4.96
C GLU A 49 -3.31 7.35 4.64
N VAL A 50 -3.62 6.20 4.06
CA VAL A 50 -2.62 5.17 3.78
C VAL A 50 -2.51 4.97 2.27
N ARG A 51 -1.28 4.87 1.79
CA ARG A 51 -0.95 4.50 0.42
C ARG A 51 0.03 3.34 0.44
N VAL A 52 -0.08 2.46 -0.52
CA VAL A 52 0.80 1.30 -0.66
C VAL A 52 1.41 1.31 -2.05
N PHE A 53 2.72 1.16 -2.12
CA PHE A 53 3.44 1.04 -3.39
C PHE A 53 4.16 -0.31 -3.44
N LEU A 54 3.88 -1.06 -4.51
CA LEU A 54 4.44 -2.39 -4.72
C LEU A 54 5.61 -2.28 -5.69
N LEU A 55 6.81 -2.51 -5.16
CA LEU A 55 8.06 -2.33 -5.88
C LEU A 55 8.76 -3.69 -6.06
N GLY A 56 9.47 -3.88 -7.15
CA GLY A 56 10.22 -5.11 -7.37
C GLY A 56 9.31 -6.34 -7.38
N ASP A 57 9.70 -7.35 -6.64
CA ASP A 57 8.92 -8.61 -6.54
C ASP A 57 7.54 -8.40 -5.93
N ALA A 58 7.35 -7.33 -5.16
CA ALA A 58 6.04 -7.01 -4.59
C ALA A 58 4.99 -6.69 -5.66
N ALA A 59 5.39 -6.37 -6.89
CA ALA A 59 4.44 -6.22 -7.98
C ALA A 59 3.58 -7.48 -8.18
N THR A 60 4.11 -8.66 -7.86
CA THR A 60 3.36 -9.92 -7.96
C THR A 60 2.28 -10.06 -6.88
N CYS A 61 2.34 -9.27 -5.82
CA CYS A 61 1.27 -9.25 -4.82
C CYS A 61 -0.08 -8.81 -5.40
N ALA A 62 -0.03 -8.00 -6.45
CA ALA A 62 -1.22 -7.43 -7.08
C ALA A 62 -1.85 -8.33 -8.15
N LYS A 63 -1.28 -9.49 -8.40
CA LYS A 63 -1.79 -10.37 -9.45
C LYS A 63 -3.08 -11.06 -9.01
N ARG A 64 -4.07 -11.04 -9.90
CA ARG A 64 -5.34 -11.74 -9.68
C ARG A 64 -5.18 -13.26 -9.74
N GLY A 65 -6.07 -13.96 -9.07
CA GLY A 65 -6.17 -15.41 -9.16
C GLY A 65 -5.29 -16.15 -8.16
N GLN A 66 -4.88 -15.51 -7.09
CA GLN A 66 -4.11 -16.18 -6.04
C GLN A 66 -5.00 -17.17 -5.29
N LYS A 67 -4.50 -18.39 -5.15
CA LYS A 67 -5.20 -19.47 -4.45
C LYS A 67 -4.32 -19.96 -3.31
N THR A 68 -4.82 -19.86 -2.10
CA THR A 68 -4.14 -20.35 -0.91
C THR A 68 -5.04 -21.31 -0.15
N PRO A 69 -4.47 -22.27 0.59
CA PRO A 69 -5.29 -23.17 1.40
C PRO A 69 -6.13 -22.41 2.42
N ASN A 70 -7.25 -23.00 2.82
CA ASN A 70 -8.10 -22.42 3.87
C ASN A 70 -7.28 -22.22 5.15
N GLY A 71 -7.44 -21.04 5.75
CA GLY A 71 -6.72 -20.69 6.97
C GLY A 71 -5.36 -20.02 6.73
N TYR A 72 -4.87 -20.03 5.49
CA TYR A 72 -3.66 -19.28 5.14
C TYR A 72 -4.01 -17.85 4.72
N TYR A 73 -3.04 -16.94 4.91
CA TYR A 73 -3.20 -15.59 4.43
C TYR A 73 -3.17 -15.55 2.90
N ASN A 74 -3.83 -14.55 2.33
CA ASN A 74 -3.95 -14.36 0.89
C ASN A 74 -3.77 -12.88 0.59
N LEU A 75 -2.67 -12.54 -0.11
CA LEU A 75 -2.33 -11.13 -0.35
C LEU A 75 -3.35 -10.46 -1.28
N GLU A 76 -3.93 -11.20 -2.21
CA GLU A 76 -4.99 -10.68 -3.06
C GLU A 76 -6.17 -10.17 -2.24
N ARG A 77 -6.63 -10.96 -1.28
CA ARG A 77 -7.74 -10.56 -0.39
C ARG A 77 -7.39 -9.36 0.46
N MET A 78 -6.15 -9.32 0.95
CA MET A 78 -5.69 -8.21 1.78
C MET A 78 -5.63 -6.91 1.00
N LEU A 79 -5.12 -6.95 -0.23
CA LEU A 79 -5.08 -5.77 -1.10
C LEU A 79 -6.50 -5.33 -1.50
N LYS A 80 -7.38 -6.26 -1.81
CA LYS A 80 -8.80 -5.93 -2.09
C LYS A 80 -9.45 -5.25 -0.90
N GLY A 81 -9.18 -5.73 0.31
CA GLY A 81 -9.68 -5.10 1.53
C GLY A 81 -9.20 -3.68 1.71
N LEU A 82 -7.92 -3.43 1.43
CA LEU A 82 -7.35 -2.08 1.50
C LEU A 82 -7.97 -1.17 0.44
N ALA A 83 -8.09 -1.65 -0.80
CA ALA A 83 -8.68 -0.87 -1.88
C ALA A 83 -10.12 -0.47 -1.55
N SER A 84 -10.89 -1.37 -0.93
CA SER A 84 -12.27 -1.08 -0.51
C SER A 84 -12.34 -0.03 0.58
N ARG A 85 -11.25 0.21 1.31
CA ARG A 85 -11.13 1.25 2.33
C ARG A 85 -10.48 2.53 1.78
N ARG A 86 -10.43 2.68 0.46
CA ARG A 86 -9.87 3.86 -0.24
C ARG A 86 -8.37 4.02 -0.04
N VAL A 87 -7.65 2.95 0.25
CA VAL A 87 -6.19 2.95 0.22
C VAL A 87 -5.76 2.98 -1.24
N ALA A 88 -4.96 3.96 -1.63
CA ALA A 88 -4.39 4.01 -2.97
C ALA A 88 -3.25 3.00 -3.06
N ILE A 89 -3.30 2.14 -4.08
CA ILE A 89 -2.32 1.07 -4.27
C ILE A 89 -1.76 1.18 -5.67
N GLY A 90 -0.48 1.54 -5.76
CA GLY A 90 0.26 1.60 -7.02
C GLY A 90 1.24 0.45 -7.12
N THR A 91 1.45 -0.06 -8.32
CA THR A 91 2.46 -1.08 -8.57
C THR A 91 3.42 -0.63 -9.65
N CYS A 92 4.70 -0.83 -9.43
CA CYS A 92 5.77 -0.40 -10.31
C CYS A 92 5.61 -0.99 -11.71
N GLY A 93 5.43 -0.14 -12.71
CA GLY A 93 5.19 -0.59 -14.09
C GLY A 93 6.37 -1.33 -14.71
N SER A 94 7.59 -0.84 -14.53
CA SER A 94 8.77 -1.54 -15.05
C SER A 94 9.03 -2.86 -14.31
N CYS A 95 8.66 -2.93 -13.04
CA CYS A 95 8.73 -4.17 -12.27
C CYS A 95 7.71 -5.19 -12.78
N MET A 96 6.53 -4.72 -13.19
CA MET A 96 5.52 -5.54 -13.85
C MET A 96 6.04 -6.09 -15.18
N ASP A 97 6.58 -5.20 -16.01
CA ASP A 97 7.09 -5.59 -17.34
C ASP A 97 8.17 -6.66 -17.24
N ALA A 98 9.11 -6.48 -16.30
CA ALA A 98 10.18 -7.45 -16.08
C ALA A 98 9.67 -8.82 -15.66
N ARG A 99 8.46 -8.91 -15.12
CA ARG A 99 7.85 -10.15 -14.62
C ARG A 99 6.70 -10.64 -15.48
N GLY A 100 6.53 -10.06 -16.66
CA GLY A 100 5.48 -10.47 -17.59
C GLY A 100 4.06 -10.17 -17.10
N LEU A 101 3.90 -9.19 -16.21
CA LEU A 101 2.58 -8.79 -15.72
C LEU A 101 2.02 -7.67 -16.60
N ALA A 102 0.81 -7.88 -17.10
CA ALA A 102 0.08 -6.87 -17.86
C ALA A 102 -0.93 -6.17 -16.94
N ASP A 103 -1.48 -5.05 -17.40
CA ASP A 103 -2.45 -4.29 -16.61
C ASP A 103 -3.69 -5.13 -16.26
N GLU A 104 -4.13 -6.01 -17.17
CA GLU A 104 -5.26 -6.89 -16.94
C GLU A 104 -5.01 -7.97 -15.90
N ASP A 105 -3.76 -8.20 -15.53
CA ASP A 105 -3.41 -9.15 -14.46
C ASP A 105 -3.60 -8.54 -13.08
N LEU A 106 -3.77 -7.23 -13.00
CA LEU A 106 -3.89 -6.54 -11.72
C LEU A 106 -5.28 -6.68 -11.12
N LEU A 107 -5.31 -6.72 -9.80
CA LEU A 107 -6.55 -6.63 -9.02
C LEU A 107 -7.28 -5.32 -9.30
N PRO A 108 -8.63 -5.33 -9.27
CA PRO A 108 -9.38 -4.07 -9.25
C PRO A 108 -8.95 -3.21 -8.06
N GLY A 109 -8.77 -1.91 -8.29
CA GLY A 109 -8.34 -0.98 -7.24
C GLY A 109 -6.83 -0.83 -7.11
N VAL A 110 -6.06 -1.59 -7.89
CA VAL A 110 -4.60 -1.44 -8.00
C VAL A 110 -4.30 -0.91 -9.38
N HIS A 111 -3.45 0.10 -9.47
CA HIS A 111 -3.09 0.68 -10.76
C HIS A 111 -1.60 0.52 -11.07
N ARG A 112 -1.30 0.43 -12.36
CA ARG A 112 0.06 0.51 -12.85
C ARG A 112 0.61 1.90 -12.54
N SER A 113 1.77 1.97 -11.95
CA SER A 113 2.37 3.20 -11.48
C SER A 113 3.79 3.39 -12.01
N SER A 114 4.46 4.41 -11.50
CA SER A 114 5.77 4.84 -11.96
C SER A 114 6.61 5.34 -10.79
N MET A 115 7.90 5.48 -11.03
CA MET A 115 8.79 6.13 -10.05
C MET A 115 8.37 7.57 -9.79
N GLU A 116 7.80 8.24 -10.80
CA GLU A 116 7.32 9.61 -10.67
C GLU A 116 6.17 9.70 -9.63
N GLU A 117 5.19 8.83 -9.73
CA GLU A 117 4.11 8.79 -8.73
C GLU A 117 4.65 8.41 -7.36
N LEU A 118 5.57 7.46 -7.28
CA LEU A 118 6.20 7.10 -6.01
C LEU A 118 6.93 8.28 -5.39
N THR A 119 7.60 9.07 -6.21
CA THR A 119 8.28 10.30 -5.76
C THR A 119 7.28 11.28 -5.18
N ASP A 120 6.18 11.52 -5.89
CA ASP A 120 5.11 12.42 -5.41
C ASP A 120 4.52 11.92 -4.09
N TRP A 121 4.26 10.64 -3.99
CA TRP A 121 3.73 10.05 -2.76
C TRP A 121 4.71 10.14 -1.60
N THR A 122 6.00 9.96 -1.89
CA THR A 122 7.05 10.06 -0.88
C THR A 122 7.15 11.49 -0.33
N LEU A 123 7.09 12.48 -1.22
CA LEU A 123 7.13 13.88 -0.81
C LEU A 123 5.89 14.29 -0.01
N ALA A 124 4.74 13.72 -0.32
CA ALA A 124 3.49 14.04 0.36
C ALA A 124 3.35 13.31 1.71
N ALA A 125 4.11 12.25 1.95
CA ALA A 125 3.96 11.41 3.12
C ALA A 125 4.56 12.06 4.36
N ASP A 126 3.88 11.91 5.50
CA ASP A 126 4.43 12.23 6.81
C ASP A 126 5.35 11.11 7.32
N LYS A 127 5.03 9.87 6.96
CA LYS A 127 5.83 8.69 7.30
C LYS A 127 5.96 7.82 6.07
N VAL A 128 7.15 7.27 5.88
CA VAL A 128 7.42 6.25 4.86
C VAL A 128 7.91 4.99 5.58
N ILE A 129 7.20 3.90 5.40
CA ILE A 129 7.53 2.62 6.03
C ILE A 129 7.83 1.62 4.93
N VAL A 130 9.00 1.01 4.99
CA VAL A 130 9.49 0.07 3.98
C VAL A 130 9.56 -1.33 4.58
N PHE A 131 8.94 -2.26 3.89
CA PHE A 131 9.03 -3.68 4.22
C PHE A 131 9.73 -4.43 3.10
#